data_1f578354f0089c6f9dda7abee9fe595d
#
_entry.id   1f578354f0089c6f9dda7abee9fe595d
#
_cell.length_a   1.000
_cell.length_b   1.000
_cell.length_c   1.000
_cell.angle_alpha   90.00
_cell.angle_beta   90.00
_cell.angle_gamma   90.00
#
_symmetry.space_group_name_H-M   'P 1'
#
loop_
_entity.id
_entity.type
_entity.pdbx_description
1 polymer ?
#
loop_
_entity_poly.entity_id
_entity_poly.type
_entity_poly.pdbx_seq_one_letter_code
_entity_poly.pdbx_strand_id
1 'polypeptide(L)'
;IASCLVGSEMCIRDRMIALRVKGVKTSTAESYFLSNRGLKWYSIALSTIATNVSGYQFLGMMGSAYLYGLAQANLEINAVQGILIAAFVFVPLFLKEKITTITEFISLKLGQKIALFYTFSNMALFSTVTLGAALFWGAYAADMVFANELSFLHENRIIRIAMLIVFLGIFSAIYTYFGGLSAVVRTDIIQFSILMISGIIVCFIAVKNLGGWEQLYVKTPEKMHLHLPADHSTLPWTHLFGLFFLNFNDWCANQTVMQRAIAAKSLSQAQTGLM
;
A
#
# COMPACT_ATOMS: atom_id res chain seq x y z
N ILE A 1 3.55 8.58 10.87
CA ILE A 1 2.90 8.50 12.21
C ILE A 1 1.66 9.39 12.21
N ALA A 2 1.78 10.68 11.88
CA ALA A 2 0.62 11.58 11.70
C ALA A 2 -0.40 11.04 10.67
N SER A 3 0.01 10.27 9.65
CA SER A 3 -0.91 9.78 8.62
C SER A 3 -1.86 8.67 9.08
N CYS A 4 -1.48 7.85 10.06
CA CYS A 4 -2.42 6.85 10.61
C CYS A 4 -3.43 7.43 11.58
N LEU A 5 -3.08 8.49 12.30
CA LEU A 5 -3.97 9.17 13.26
C LEU A 5 -4.72 10.34 12.62
N VAL A 6 -4.08 11.10 11.75
CA VAL A 6 -4.75 12.01 10.83
C VAL A 6 -5.65 11.22 9.89
N GLY A 7 -5.34 9.95 9.61
CA GLY A 7 -6.23 8.99 8.97
C GLY A 7 -7.53 8.76 9.71
N SER A 8 -7.56 8.69 11.02
CA SER A 8 -8.80 8.53 11.79
C SER A 8 -9.62 9.81 11.87
N GLU A 9 -8.99 10.95 12.09
CA GLU A 9 -9.67 12.26 12.08
C GLU A 9 -10.04 12.71 10.66
N MET A 10 -9.18 12.46 9.66
CA MET A 10 -9.50 12.72 8.25
C MET A 10 -10.63 11.81 7.76
N CYS A 11 -10.70 10.55 8.18
CA CYS A 11 -11.82 9.68 7.84
C CYS A 11 -13.17 10.20 8.35
N ILE A 12 -13.24 10.86 9.51
CA ILE A 12 -14.50 11.51 9.98
C ILE A 12 -14.84 12.69 9.09
N ARG A 13 -13.86 13.50 8.69
CA ARG A 13 -14.04 14.65 7.79
C ARG A 13 -14.33 14.21 6.35
N ASP A 14 -13.66 13.15 5.88
CA ASP A 14 -13.86 12.58 4.55
C ASP A 14 -15.22 11.87 4.43
N ARG A 15 -15.75 11.31 5.52
CA ARG A 15 -17.13 10.85 5.56
C ARG A 15 -18.11 11.99 5.36
N MET A 16 -17.86 13.16 5.93
CA MET A 16 -18.68 14.35 5.69
C MET A 16 -18.53 14.86 4.24
N ILE A 17 -17.36 14.73 3.64
CA ILE A 17 -17.12 15.07 2.23
C ILE A 17 -17.72 14.00 1.31
N ALA A 18 -17.55 12.71 1.60
CA ALA A 18 -18.15 11.60 0.84
C ALA A 18 -19.69 11.59 0.93
N LEU A 19 -20.26 11.95 2.08
CA LEU A 19 -21.71 12.09 2.28
C LEU A 19 -22.28 13.38 1.64
N ARG A 20 -21.47 14.44 1.49
CA ARG A 20 -21.85 15.67 0.76
C ARG A 20 -21.78 15.53 -0.75
N VAL A 21 -21.05 14.56 -1.29
CA VAL A 21 -21.09 14.25 -2.72
C VAL A 21 -22.37 13.46 -3.01
N LYS A 22 -23.48 14.16 -3.11
CA LYS A 22 -24.73 13.66 -3.68
C LYS A 22 -24.42 13.00 -5.02
N GLY A 23 -24.65 11.67 -5.11
CA GLY A 23 -24.86 11.06 -6.41
C GLY A 23 -23.95 9.91 -6.83
N VAL A 24 -23.15 9.27 -5.98
CA VAL A 24 -22.65 7.94 -6.34
C VAL A 24 -23.72 6.91 -5.97
N LYS A 25 -24.70 6.75 -6.86
CA LYS A 25 -25.59 5.59 -6.83
C LYS A 25 -24.74 4.37 -7.18
N THR A 26 -24.21 3.67 -6.19
CA THR A 26 -23.57 2.37 -6.34
C THR A 26 -24.65 1.32 -6.62
N SER A 27 -25.29 1.42 -7.77
CA SER A 27 -26.42 0.53 -8.12
C SER A 27 -25.96 -0.74 -8.83
N THR A 28 -24.70 -0.81 -9.25
CA THR A 28 -24.14 -1.97 -9.97
C THR A 28 -22.80 -2.41 -9.37
N ALA A 29 -22.48 -3.70 -9.50
CA ALA A 29 -21.18 -4.24 -9.09
C ALA A 29 -20.01 -3.48 -9.76
N GLU A 30 -20.15 -3.10 -11.02
CA GLU A 30 -19.13 -2.33 -11.75
C GLU A 30 -18.91 -0.94 -11.15
N SER A 31 -19.98 -0.25 -10.72
CA SER A 31 -19.82 1.06 -10.06
C SER A 31 -19.14 0.95 -8.70
N TYR A 32 -19.41 -0.11 -7.97
CA TYR A 32 -18.83 -0.34 -6.65
C TYR A 32 -17.36 -0.77 -6.71
N PHE A 33 -17.04 -1.77 -7.55
CA PHE A 33 -15.69 -2.34 -7.61
C PHE A 33 -14.75 -1.62 -8.57
N LEU A 34 -15.26 -0.98 -9.63
CA LEU A 34 -14.45 -0.36 -10.68
C LEU A 34 -14.70 1.12 -10.88
N SER A 35 -15.48 1.77 -9.99
CA SER A 35 -15.77 3.22 -10.11
C SER A 35 -16.26 3.60 -11.51
N ASN A 36 -17.08 2.75 -12.16
CA ASN A 36 -17.57 2.88 -13.55
C ASN A 36 -16.44 3.01 -14.60
N ARG A 37 -15.26 2.46 -14.36
CA ARG A 37 -14.06 2.59 -15.22
C ARG A 37 -13.77 4.06 -15.58
N GLY A 38 -13.87 4.94 -14.61
CA GLY A 38 -13.73 6.39 -14.81
C GLY A 38 -12.43 6.99 -14.26
N LEU A 39 -11.52 6.18 -13.71
CA LEU A 39 -10.31 6.68 -13.07
C LEU A 39 -9.34 7.29 -14.08
N LYS A 40 -8.77 8.44 -13.72
CA LYS A 40 -7.73 9.14 -14.47
C LYS A 40 -6.35 8.72 -13.96
N TRP A 41 -5.33 8.88 -14.77
CA TRP A 41 -3.95 8.49 -14.46
C TRP A 41 -3.45 8.96 -13.09
N TYR A 42 -3.68 10.21 -12.73
CA TYR A 42 -3.23 10.75 -11.44
C TYR A 42 -3.95 10.10 -10.24
N SER A 43 -5.23 9.77 -10.38
CA SER A 43 -5.96 9.07 -9.33
C SER A 43 -5.45 7.63 -9.16
N ILE A 44 -5.08 6.98 -10.25
CA ILE A 44 -4.49 5.65 -10.25
C ILE A 44 -3.11 5.70 -9.59
N ALA A 45 -2.24 6.61 -10.03
CA ALA A 45 -0.89 6.77 -9.49
C ALA A 45 -0.91 7.01 -7.97
N LEU A 46 -1.63 8.05 -7.54
CA LEU A 46 -1.66 8.46 -6.13
C LEU A 46 -2.29 7.38 -5.23
N SER A 47 -3.38 6.75 -5.70
CA SER A 47 -4.04 5.69 -4.95
C SER A 47 -3.21 4.40 -4.91
N THR A 48 -2.51 4.05 -5.98
CA THR A 48 -1.63 2.88 -6.01
C THR A 48 -0.47 3.03 -5.03
N ILE A 49 0.19 4.19 -5.01
CA ILE A 49 1.25 4.47 -4.05
C ILE A 49 0.72 4.45 -2.61
N ALA A 50 -0.41 5.15 -2.35
CA ALA A 50 -1.01 5.18 -1.02
C ALA A 50 -1.37 3.80 -0.48
N THR A 51 -1.80 2.89 -1.36
CA THR A 51 -2.13 1.51 -0.99
C THR A 51 -0.91 0.67 -0.63
N ASN A 52 0.22 0.91 -1.30
CA ASN A 52 1.46 0.20 -1.04
C ASN A 52 2.21 0.72 0.19
N VAL A 53 1.92 1.94 0.65
CA VAL A 53 2.55 2.49 1.85
C VAL A 53 1.69 2.19 3.08
N SER A 54 2.21 1.35 3.95
CA SER A 54 1.60 0.98 5.23
C SER A 54 2.45 1.45 6.42
N GLY A 55 1.99 1.19 7.64
CA GLY A 55 2.78 1.45 8.85
C GLY A 55 4.12 0.72 8.89
N TYR A 56 4.26 -0.37 8.12
CA TYR A 56 5.53 -1.09 7.97
C TYR A 56 6.63 -0.20 7.37
N GLN A 57 6.35 0.59 6.34
CA GLN A 57 7.35 1.48 5.74
C GLN A 57 7.88 2.51 6.73
N PHE A 58 7.04 2.98 7.64
CA PHE A 58 7.47 3.96 8.65
C PHE A 58 8.26 3.35 9.80
N LEU A 59 7.92 2.16 10.27
CA LEU A 59 8.56 1.56 11.43
C LEU A 59 9.53 0.44 11.03
N GLY A 60 9.04 -0.53 10.25
CA GLY A 60 9.82 -1.70 9.88
C GLY A 60 10.94 -1.35 8.91
N MET A 61 10.61 -0.63 7.82
CA MET A 61 11.59 -0.28 6.79
C MET A 61 12.62 0.74 7.28
N MET A 62 12.21 1.74 8.11
CA MET A 62 13.18 2.65 8.73
C MET A 62 14.13 1.91 9.67
N GLY A 63 13.61 0.95 10.47
CA GLY A 63 14.44 0.11 11.31
C GLY A 63 15.43 -0.74 10.51
N SER A 64 14.97 -1.35 9.42
CA SER A 64 15.83 -2.09 8.50
C SER A 64 16.86 -1.21 7.80
N ALA A 65 16.49 0.00 7.39
CA ALA A 65 17.42 0.96 6.80
C ALA A 65 18.48 1.44 7.81
N TYR A 66 18.12 1.55 9.08
CA TYR A 66 19.09 1.82 10.15
C TYR A 66 20.13 0.70 10.28
N LEU A 67 19.71 -0.57 10.15
CA LEU A 67 20.60 -1.73 10.25
C LEU A 67 21.41 -1.96 8.96
N TYR A 68 20.77 -1.96 7.80
CA TYR A 68 21.33 -2.42 6.52
C TYR A 68 21.61 -1.29 5.53
N GLY A 69 21.30 -0.04 5.88
CA GLY A 69 21.55 1.12 5.06
C GLY A 69 20.74 1.14 3.75
N LEU A 70 21.37 1.59 2.69
CA LEU A 70 20.77 1.78 1.36
C LEU A 70 20.32 0.46 0.71
N ALA A 71 20.89 -0.69 1.12
CA ALA A 71 20.49 -2.00 0.63
C ALA A 71 19.00 -2.31 0.86
N GLN A 72 18.38 -1.72 1.90
CA GLN A 72 16.94 -1.84 2.13
C GLN A 72 16.10 -1.27 0.99
N ALA A 73 16.60 -0.28 0.24
CA ALA A 73 15.89 0.33 -0.89
C ALA A 73 15.68 -0.65 -2.06
N ASN A 74 16.42 -1.76 -2.12
CA ASN A 74 16.22 -2.78 -3.16
C ASN A 74 14.81 -3.35 -3.21
N LEU A 75 14.10 -3.41 -2.09
CA LEU A 75 12.70 -3.86 -2.05
C LEU A 75 11.83 -3.00 -2.98
N GLU A 76 11.97 -1.69 -2.89
CA GLU A 76 11.17 -0.73 -3.66
C GLU A 76 11.71 -0.57 -5.10
N ILE A 77 13.04 -0.52 -5.27
CA ILE A 77 13.67 -0.38 -6.59
C ILE A 77 13.33 -1.59 -7.48
N ASN A 78 13.33 -2.79 -6.91
CA ASN A 78 13.00 -4.02 -7.65
C ASN A 78 11.53 -4.08 -8.07
N ALA A 79 10.63 -3.35 -7.40
CA ALA A 79 9.23 -3.25 -7.77
C ALA A 79 9.02 -2.66 -9.18
N VAL A 80 9.94 -1.83 -9.66
CA VAL A 80 9.89 -1.22 -11.00
C VAL A 80 9.71 -2.27 -12.10
N GLN A 81 10.37 -3.43 -11.98
CA GLN A 81 10.23 -4.53 -12.95
C GLN A 81 8.79 -5.06 -12.99
N GLY A 82 8.21 -5.31 -11.81
CA GLY A 82 6.82 -5.74 -11.70
C GLY A 82 5.83 -4.71 -12.27
N ILE A 83 6.04 -3.43 -11.98
CA ILE A 83 5.24 -2.32 -12.49
C ILE A 83 5.28 -2.25 -14.02
N LEU A 84 6.46 -2.36 -14.63
CA LEU A 84 6.60 -2.34 -16.09
C LEU A 84 5.88 -3.52 -16.74
N ILE A 85 6.05 -4.72 -16.20
CA ILE A 85 5.35 -5.92 -16.71
C ILE A 85 3.83 -5.75 -16.54
N ALA A 86 3.38 -5.26 -15.40
CA ALA A 86 1.97 -4.97 -15.15
C ALA A 86 1.41 -3.98 -16.16
N ALA A 87 2.08 -2.84 -16.38
CA ALA A 87 1.62 -1.76 -17.26
C ALA A 87 1.59 -2.16 -18.75
N PHE A 88 2.60 -2.90 -19.23
CA PHE A 88 2.73 -3.19 -20.65
C PHE A 88 2.20 -4.56 -21.08
N VAL A 89 2.08 -5.52 -20.16
CA VAL A 89 1.61 -6.87 -20.49
C VAL A 89 0.23 -7.13 -19.89
N PHE A 90 0.08 -7.02 -18.57
CA PHE A 90 -1.14 -7.44 -17.88
C PHE A 90 -2.30 -6.46 -18.02
N VAL A 91 -2.06 -5.16 -17.88
CA VAL A 91 -3.12 -4.14 -18.00
C VAL A 91 -3.78 -4.14 -19.39
N PRO A 92 -3.03 -4.17 -20.53
CA PRO A 92 -3.65 -4.32 -21.85
C PRO A 92 -4.52 -5.58 -21.97
N LEU A 93 -4.03 -6.70 -21.42
CA LEU A 93 -4.73 -7.97 -21.44
C LEU A 93 -6.04 -7.92 -20.64
N PHE A 94 -6.00 -7.38 -19.43
CA PHE A 94 -7.15 -7.26 -18.55
C PHE A 94 -8.23 -6.31 -19.10
N LEU A 95 -7.81 -5.19 -19.67
CA LEU A 95 -8.75 -4.24 -20.28
C LEU A 95 -9.38 -4.77 -21.56
N LYS A 96 -8.63 -5.54 -22.37
CA LYS A 96 -9.14 -6.19 -23.58
C LYS A 96 -10.22 -7.22 -23.24
N GLU A 97 -9.99 -8.04 -22.25
CA GLU A 97 -10.94 -9.09 -21.81
C GLU A 97 -12.10 -8.52 -20.95
N LYS A 98 -12.06 -7.21 -20.62
CA LYS A 98 -13.06 -6.51 -19.80
C LYS A 98 -13.32 -7.16 -18.43
N ILE A 99 -12.32 -7.84 -17.88
CA ILE A 99 -12.44 -8.50 -16.59
C ILE A 99 -12.70 -7.50 -15.43
N THR A 100 -13.33 -7.98 -14.38
CA THR A 100 -13.58 -7.21 -13.16
C THR A 100 -12.64 -7.60 -12.02
N THR A 101 -12.18 -8.86 -12.03
CA THR A 101 -11.29 -9.40 -11.01
C THR A 101 -10.22 -10.31 -11.61
N ILE A 102 -9.08 -10.41 -10.90
CA ILE A 102 -8.01 -11.35 -11.29
C ILE A 102 -8.51 -12.79 -11.27
N THR A 103 -9.36 -13.15 -10.32
CA THR A 103 -9.98 -14.48 -10.24
C THR A 103 -10.77 -14.81 -11.48
N GLU A 104 -11.52 -13.85 -12.02
CA GLU A 104 -12.26 -14.02 -13.29
C GLU A 104 -11.31 -14.32 -14.45
N PHE A 105 -10.20 -13.59 -14.55
CA PHE A 105 -9.16 -13.84 -15.55
C PHE A 105 -8.58 -15.25 -15.43
N ILE A 106 -8.24 -15.69 -14.22
CA ILE A 106 -7.72 -17.05 -13.98
C ILE A 106 -8.77 -18.09 -14.38
N SER A 107 -10.04 -17.86 -14.06
CA SER A 107 -11.13 -18.76 -14.46
C SER A 107 -11.26 -18.91 -15.97
N LEU A 108 -11.11 -17.81 -16.71
CA LEU A 108 -11.18 -17.80 -18.18
C LEU A 108 -9.99 -18.51 -18.83
N LYS A 109 -8.78 -18.38 -18.27
CA LYS A 109 -7.55 -18.90 -18.90
C LYS A 109 -7.13 -20.27 -18.39
N LEU A 110 -7.31 -20.55 -17.10
CA LEU A 110 -6.82 -21.76 -16.42
C LEU A 110 -7.93 -22.68 -15.90
N GLY A 111 -9.19 -22.22 -15.99
CA GLY A 111 -10.35 -22.98 -15.57
C GLY A 111 -10.78 -22.74 -14.13
N GLN A 112 -12.05 -23.09 -13.86
CA GLN A 112 -12.74 -22.76 -12.61
C GLN A 112 -12.11 -23.39 -11.36
N LYS A 113 -11.57 -24.62 -11.47
CA LYS A 113 -10.95 -25.29 -10.32
C LYS A 113 -9.71 -24.55 -9.81
N ILE A 114 -8.85 -24.09 -10.74
CA ILE A 114 -7.65 -23.32 -10.41
C ILE A 114 -8.05 -21.95 -9.83
N ALA A 115 -9.06 -21.31 -10.43
CA ALA A 115 -9.57 -20.03 -9.94
C ALA A 115 -10.12 -20.12 -8.50
N LEU A 116 -10.84 -21.19 -8.17
CA LEU A 116 -11.34 -21.43 -6.81
C LEU A 116 -10.19 -21.64 -5.82
N PHE A 117 -9.21 -22.46 -6.17
CA PHE A 117 -8.02 -22.67 -5.32
C PHE A 117 -7.27 -21.36 -5.08
N TYR A 118 -7.01 -20.57 -6.15
CA TYR A 118 -6.38 -19.26 -6.06
C TYR A 118 -7.17 -18.30 -5.16
N THR A 119 -8.50 -18.21 -5.35
CA THR A 119 -9.37 -17.35 -4.54
C THR A 119 -9.29 -17.70 -3.06
N PHE A 120 -9.39 -18.98 -2.74
CA PHE A 120 -9.38 -19.44 -1.35
C PHE A 120 -8.03 -19.17 -0.68
N SER A 121 -6.94 -19.49 -1.38
CA SER A 121 -5.58 -19.24 -0.90
C SER A 121 -5.30 -17.75 -0.72
N ASN A 122 -5.68 -16.93 -1.70
CA ASN A 122 -5.48 -15.49 -1.65
C ASN A 122 -6.34 -14.83 -0.56
N MET A 123 -7.58 -15.26 -0.40
CA MET A 123 -8.46 -14.76 0.65
C MET A 123 -7.92 -15.11 2.05
N ALA A 124 -7.42 -16.32 2.24
CA ALA A 124 -6.80 -16.73 3.49
C ALA A 124 -5.53 -15.91 3.80
N LEU A 125 -4.61 -15.79 2.83
CA LEU A 125 -3.39 -15.01 2.99
C LEU A 125 -3.68 -13.53 3.20
N PHE A 126 -4.58 -12.95 2.43
CA PHE A 126 -4.91 -11.53 2.54
C PHE A 126 -5.54 -11.20 3.89
N SER A 127 -6.50 -12.01 4.36
CA SER A 127 -7.19 -11.74 5.62
C SER A 127 -6.30 -11.96 6.86
N THR A 128 -5.45 -12.99 6.85
CA THR A 128 -4.63 -13.33 8.02
C THR A 128 -3.29 -12.58 8.04
N VAL A 129 -2.59 -12.52 6.90
CA VAL A 129 -1.24 -11.96 6.83
C VAL A 129 -1.30 -10.47 6.47
N THR A 130 -1.85 -10.12 5.31
CA THR A 130 -1.75 -8.74 4.80
C THR A 130 -2.57 -7.76 5.63
N LEU A 131 -3.85 -8.08 5.87
CA LEU A 131 -4.74 -7.22 6.66
C LEU A 131 -4.32 -7.21 8.14
N GLY A 132 -3.98 -8.39 8.69
CA GLY A 132 -3.49 -8.51 10.05
C GLY A 132 -2.22 -7.69 10.28
N ALA A 133 -1.24 -7.78 9.38
CA ALA A 133 -0.01 -6.98 9.47
C ALA A 133 -0.29 -5.49 9.33
N ALA A 134 -1.14 -5.07 8.38
CA ALA A 134 -1.47 -3.65 8.20
C ALA A 134 -2.13 -3.04 9.44
N LEU A 135 -3.10 -3.73 10.03
CA LEU A 135 -3.77 -3.31 11.27
C LEU A 135 -2.80 -3.30 12.47
N PHE A 136 -1.95 -4.33 12.58
CA PHE A 136 -0.95 -4.40 13.64
C PHE A 136 0.02 -3.23 13.57
N TRP A 137 0.63 -2.97 12.41
CA TRP A 137 1.58 -1.87 12.26
C TRP A 137 0.94 -0.51 12.49
N GLY A 138 -0.31 -0.32 12.06
CA GLY A 138 -1.07 0.89 12.34
C GLY A 138 -1.34 1.10 13.83
N ALA A 139 -1.82 0.08 14.50
CA ALA A 139 -2.09 0.11 15.95
C ALA A 139 -0.81 0.28 16.78
N TYR A 140 0.26 -0.43 16.40
CA TYR A 140 1.57 -0.34 17.05
C TYR A 140 2.18 1.06 16.91
N ALA A 141 2.09 1.66 15.73
CA ALA A 141 2.54 3.04 15.49
C ALA A 141 1.76 4.05 16.33
N ALA A 142 0.44 3.90 16.40
CA ALA A 142 -0.42 4.74 17.22
C ALA A 142 -0.07 4.64 18.70
N ASP A 143 0.08 3.42 19.21
CA ASP A 143 0.48 3.18 20.60
C ASP A 143 1.86 3.74 20.91
N MET A 144 2.81 3.64 19.98
CA MET A 144 4.18 4.15 20.20
C MET A 144 4.24 5.66 20.32
N VAL A 145 3.40 6.39 19.59
CA VAL A 145 3.37 7.86 19.57
C VAL A 145 2.51 8.42 20.70
N PHE A 146 1.37 7.81 20.96
CA PHE A 146 0.33 8.30 21.86
C PHE A 146 0.16 7.40 23.10
N ALA A 147 1.23 6.76 23.55
CA ALA A 147 1.18 5.84 24.70
C ALA A 147 0.56 6.48 25.95
N ASN A 148 0.93 7.73 26.23
CA ASN A 148 0.44 8.46 27.40
C ASN A 148 -1.04 8.82 27.25
N GLU A 149 -1.43 9.35 26.08
CA GLU A 149 -2.79 9.77 25.78
C GLU A 149 -3.74 8.57 25.68
N LEU A 150 -3.24 7.42 25.24
CA LEU A 150 -4.01 6.20 25.10
C LEU A 150 -4.02 5.32 26.35
N SER A 151 -3.31 5.72 27.40
CA SER A 151 -3.26 4.97 28.69
C SER A 151 -4.64 4.80 29.33
N PHE A 152 -5.59 5.70 29.07
CA PHE A 152 -6.97 5.60 29.55
C PHE A 152 -7.72 4.38 28.99
N LEU A 153 -7.31 3.83 27.82
CA LEU A 153 -7.93 2.65 27.27
C LEU A 153 -7.58 1.39 28.09
N HIS A 154 -6.30 1.22 28.39
CA HIS A 154 -5.81 0.13 29.22
C HIS A 154 -4.33 0.34 29.59
N GLU A 155 -3.92 -0.03 30.81
CA GLU A 155 -2.53 0.06 31.26
C GLU A 155 -1.61 -0.93 30.54
N ASN A 156 -2.11 -2.16 30.29
CA ASN A 156 -1.36 -3.18 29.57
C ASN A 156 -1.28 -2.85 28.07
N ARG A 157 -0.04 -2.67 27.59
CA ARG A 157 0.26 -2.32 26.18
C ARG A 157 -0.31 -3.30 25.18
N ILE A 158 -0.25 -4.61 25.45
CA ILE A 158 -0.72 -5.63 24.51
C ILE A 158 -2.23 -5.52 24.32
N ILE A 159 -2.98 -5.35 25.41
CA ILE A 159 -4.43 -5.19 25.38
C ILE A 159 -4.80 -3.90 24.65
N ARG A 160 -4.08 -2.82 24.91
CA ARG A 160 -4.29 -1.51 24.26
C ARG A 160 -4.08 -1.61 22.73
N ILE A 161 -3.00 -2.26 22.28
CA ILE A 161 -2.77 -2.52 20.85
C ILE A 161 -3.89 -3.38 20.25
N ALA A 162 -4.35 -4.42 20.94
CA ALA A 162 -5.45 -5.25 20.48
C ALA A 162 -6.76 -4.44 20.34
N MET A 163 -7.08 -3.56 21.27
CA MET A 163 -8.25 -2.66 21.18
C MET A 163 -8.12 -1.71 19.98
N LEU A 164 -6.94 -1.16 19.74
CA LEU A 164 -6.68 -0.31 18.56
C LEU A 164 -6.82 -1.07 17.25
N ILE A 165 -6.35 -2.33 17.17
CA ILE A 165 -6.54 -3.19 15.99
C ILE A 165 -8.03 -3.38 15.68
N VAL A 166 -8.82 -3.71 16.70
CA VAL A 166 -10.28 -3.91 16.55
C VAL A 166 -10.95 -2.61 16.11
N PHE A 167 -10.61 -1.50 16.75
CA PHE A 167 -11.15 -0.18 16.39
C PHE A 167 -10.83 0.20 14.93
N LEU A 168 -9.56 0.10 14.52
CA LEU A 168 -9.13 0.41 13.15
C LEU A 168 -9.78 -0.52 12.12
N GLY A 169 -9.90 -1.81 12.46
CA GLY A 169 -10.55 -2.80 11.60
C GLY A 169 -12.02 -2.51 11.36
N ILE A 170 -12.80 -2.28 12.42
CA ILE A 170 -14.21 -1.92 12.33
C ILE A 170 -14.39 -0.61 11.55
N PHE A 171 -13.59 0.39 11.88
CA PHE A 171 -13.65 1.69 11.24
C PHE A 171 -13.38 1.58 9.72
N SER A 172 -12.33 0.86 9.32
CA SER A 172 -11.99 0.62 7.92
C SER A 172 -13.08 -0.15 7.18
N ALA A 173 -13.66 -1.17 7.82
CA ALA A 173 -14.75 -1.95 7.23
C ALA A 173 -16.00 -1.10 6.95
N ILE A 174 -16.37 -0.21 7.88
CA ILE A 174 -17.55 0.64 7.73
C ILE A 174 -17.40 1.58 6.53
N TYR A 175 -16.30 2.33 6.42
CA TYR A 175 -16.19 3.30 5.33
C TYR A 175 -16.02 2.62 3.96
N THR A 176 -15.32 1.48 3.91
CA THR A 176 -15.16 0.71 2.66
C THR A 176 -16.48 0.13 2.20
N TYR A 177 -17.29 -0.42 3.11
CA TYR A 177 -18.58 -0.97 2.80
C TYR A 177 -19.53 0.06 2.16
N PHE A 178 -19.58 1.28 2.70
CA PHE A 178 -20.48 2.31 2.20
C PHE A 178 -19.95 3.08 0.97
N GLY A 179 -18.65 3.12 0.76
CA GLY A 179 -18.04 4.01 -0.22
C GLY A 179 -17.49 3.34 -1.49
N GLY A 180 -17.25 2.03 -1.46
CA GLY A 180 -16.64 1.30 -2.58
C GLY A 180 -15.30 1.88 -3.03
N LEU A 181 -14.83 1.48 -4.22
CA LEU A 181 -13.53 1.91 -4.76
C LEU A 181 -13.41 3.44 -4.93
N SER A 182 -14.49 4.11 -5.29
CA SER A 182 -14.47 5.57 -5.49
C SER A 182 -14.15 6.36 -4.22
N ALA A 183 -14.64 5.90 -3.06
CA ALA A 183 -14.32 6.53 -1.79
C ALA A 183 -12.87 6.26 -1.38
N VAL A 184 -12.42 5.00 -1.53
CA VAL A 184 -11.06 4.59 -1.22
C VAL A 184 -10.05 5.42 -2.02
N VAL A 185 -10.20 5.53 -3.35
CA VAL A 185 -9.30 6.31 -4.20
C VAL A 185 -9.23 7.79 -3.80
N ARG A 186 -10.33 8.39 -3.34
CA ARG A 186 -10.32 9.79 -2.88
C ARG A 186 -9.57 9.96 -1.57
N THR A 187 -9.78 9.06 -0.62
CA THR A 187 -9.03 9.07 0.65
C THR A 187 -7.55 8.81 0.43
N ASP A 188 -7.20 7.90 -0.47
CA ASP A 188 -5.83 7.59 -0.86
C ASP A 188 -5.07 8.83 -1.38
N ILE A 189 -5.71 9.65 -2.21
CA ILE A 189 -5.11 10.90 -2.73
C ILE A 189 -4.72 11.85 -1.59
N ILE A 190 -5.60 12.01 -0.60
CA ILE A 190 -5.33 12.88 0.54
C ILE A 190 -4.23 12.29 1.42
N GLN A 191 -4.30 11.00 1.71
CA GLN A 191 -3.29 10.28 2.51
C GLN A 191 -1.91 10.36 1.85
N PHE A 192 -1.84 10.11 0.55
CA PHE A 192 -0.59 10.25 -0.21
C PHE A 192 -0.01 11.65 -0.10
N SER A 193 -0.81 12.69 -0.25
CA SER A 193 -0.33 14.08 -0.19
C SER A 193 0.28 14.40 1.17
N ILE A 194 -0.36 13.99 2.26
CA ILE A 194 0.15 14.20 3.62
C ILE A 194 1.43 13.39 3.84
N LEU A 195 1.44 12.13 3.39
CA LEU A 195 2.57 11.24 3.51
C LEU A 195 3.80 11.79 2.79
N MET A 196 3.66 12.27 1.58
CA MET A 196 4.76 12.86 0.81
C MET A 196 5.29 14.13 1.46
N ILE A 197 4.40 15.03 1.87
CA ILE A 197 4.82 16.29 2.52
C ILE A 197 5.55 15.98 3.84
N SER A 198 5.00 15.11 4.68
CA SER A 198 5.64 14.75 5.95
C SER A 198 6.96 14.03 5.76
N GLY A 199 7.05 13.11 4.79
CA GLY A 199 8.28 12.39 4.47
C GLY A 199 9.41 13.32 4.01
N ILE A 200 9.09 14.28 3.13
CA ILE A 200 10.05 15.29 2.68
C ILE A 200 10.52 16.17 3.84
N ILE A 201 9.62 16.62 4.70
CA ILE A 201 9.94 17.45 5.87
C ILE A 201 10.87 16.67 6.82
N VAL A 202 10.54 15.42 7.14
CA VAL A 202 11.35 14.58 8.02
C VAL A 202 12.74 14.32 7.43
N CYS A 203 12.82 14.02 6.14
CA CYS A 203 14.08 13.82 5.44
C CYS A 203 14.95 15.10 5.50
N PHE A 204 14.35 16.25 5.23
CA PHE A 204 15.07 17.53 5.28
C PHE A 204 15.59 17.86 6.69
N ILE A 205 14.77 17.66 7.72
CA ILE A 205 15.18 17.86 9.12
C ILE A 205 16.29 16.89 9.51
N ALA A 206 16.19 15.61 9.13
CA ALA A 206 17.20 14.60 9.42
C ALA A 206 18.56 14.95 8.80
N VAL A 207 18.59 15.30 7.52
CA VAL A 207 19.81 15.69 6.80
C VAL A 207 20.42 16.96 7.39
N LYS A 208 19.58 17.96 7.72
CA LYS A 208 20.04 19.20 8.35
C LYS A 208 20.68 18.93 9.70
N ASN A 209 20.06 18.10 10.54
CA ASN A 209 20.60 17.76 11.88
C ASN A 209 21.89 16.94 11.78
N LEU A 210 22.10 16.20 10.71
CA LEU A 210 23.31 15.43 10.46
C LEU A 210 24.49 16.33 10.03
N GLY A 211 24.22 17.53 9.51
CA GLY A 211 25.20 18.46 8.98
C GLY A 211 25.29 18.48 7.43
N GLY A 212 24.26 17.93 6.75
CA GLY A 212 24.16 17.90 5.29
C GLY A 212 24.41 16.51 4.69
N TRP A 213 24.19 16.41 3.38
CA TRP A 213 24.33 15.15 2.63
C TRP A 213 25.76 14.60 2.65
N GLU A 214 26.75 15.47 2.58
CA GLU A 214 28.17 15.07 2.63
C GLU A 214 28.51 14.36 3.94
N GLN A 215 28.00 14.87 5.06
CA GLN A 215 28.21 14.26 6.37
C GLN A 215 27.53 12.89 6.50
N LEU A 216 26.43 12.66 5.77
CA LEU A 216 25.80 11.36 5.71
C LEU A 216 26.76 10.30 5.13
N TYR A 217 27.39 10.60 3.99
CA TYR A 217 28.35 9.70 3.36
C TYR A 217 29.61 9.47 4.20
N VAL A 218 30.11 10.53 4.81
CA VAL A 218 31.32 10.45 5.67
C VAL A 218 31.08 9.62 6.93
N LYS A 219 29.89 9.78 7.55
CA LYS A 219 29.58 9.11 8.82
C LYS A 219 29.10 7.67 8.66
N THR A 220 28.56 7.31 7.48
CA THR A 220 27.95 5.98 7.26
C THR A 220 28.41 5.34 5.94
N PRO A 221 29.72 5.26 5.62
CA PRO A 221 30.20 4.76 4.33
C PRO A 221 29.78 3.30 4.09
N GLU A 222 29.80 2.47 5.12
CA GLU A 222 29.44 1.06 5.04
C GLU A 222 27.94 0.83 4.73
N LYS A 223 27.08 1.83 5.01
CA LYS A 223 25.65 1.77 4.76
C LYS A 223 25.22 2.35 3.41
N MET A 224 26.16 2.85 2.62
CA MET A 224 25.89 3.45 1.30
C MET A 224 25.92 2.44 0.15
N HIS A 225 26.06 1.16 0.45
CA HIS A 225 26.03 0.10 -0.56
C HIS A 225 24.59 -0.34 -0.87
N LEU A 226 24.23 -0.28 -2.14
CA LEU A 226 22.91 -0.74 -2.60
C LEU A 226 22.83 -2.28 -2.61
N HIS A 227 23.94 -2.94 -2.91
CA HIS A 227 24.03 -4.39 -2.95
C HIS A 227 25.04 -4.87 -1.91
N LEU A 228 24.61 -5.78 -1.04
CA LEU A 228 25.45 -6.42 -0.07
C LEU A 228 26.03 -7.72 -0.63
N PRO A 229 27.18 -8.20 -0.11
CA PRO A 229 27.81 -9.44 -0.56
C PRO A 229 26.87 -10.65 -0.56
N ALA A 230 27.20 -11.69 -1.35
CA ALA A 230 26.39 -12.90 -1.47
C ALA A 230 26.31 -13.73 -0.16
N ASP A 231 27.30 -13.57 0.69
CA ASP A 231 27.40 -14.23 2.00
C ASP A 231 26.76 -13.43 3.15
N HIS A 232 26.18 -12.27 2.85
CA HIS A 232 25.50 -11.46 3.87
C HIS A 232 24.31 -12.23 4.43
N SER A 233 24.22 -12.32 5.77
CA SER A 233 23.27 -13.19 6.48
C SER A 233 21.79 -12.88 6.25
N THR A 234 21.45 -11.63 5.94
CA THR A 234 20.04 -11.19 5.88
C THR A 234 19.63 -10.67 4.50
N LEU A 235 20.47 -9.86 3.85
CA LEU A 235 20.16 -9.19 2.58
C LEU A 235 21.28 -9.43 1.55
N PRO A 236 21.61 -10.69 1.18
CA PRO A 236 22.56 -10.94 0.11
C PRO A 236 21.99 -10.45 -1.23
N TRP A 237 22.82 -9.97 -2.16
CA TRP A 237 22.32 -9.52 -3.47
C TRP A 237 21.52 -10.59 -4.22
N THR A 238 21.77 -11.88 -3.92
CA THR A 238 21.07 -13.02 -4.52
C THR A 238 19.56 -13.03 -4.22
N HIS A 239 19.11 -12.37 -3.14
CA HIS A 239 17.69 -12.30 -2.81
C HIS A 239 16.87 -11.49 -3.83
N LEU A 240 17.53 -10.69 -4.69
CA LEU A 240 16.89 -9.95 -5.78
C LEU A 240 16.12 -10.87 -6.73
N PHE A 241 16.58 -12.11 -6.93
CA PHE A 241 15.83 -13.09 -7.71
C PHE A 241 14.50 -13.46 -7.05
N GLY A 242 14.49 -13.62 -5.72
CA GLY A 242 13.27 -13.84 -4.97
C GLY A 242 12.34 -12.64 -5.01
N LEU A 243 12.89 -11.44 -4.89
CA LEU A 243 12.14 -10.19 -5.00
C LEU A 243 11.49 -9.99 -6.37
N PHE A 244 12.13 -10.45 -7.44
CA PHE A 244 11.52 -10.40 -8.77
C PHE A 244 10.19 -11.15 -8.80
N PHE A 245 10.14 -12.39 -8.32
CA PHE A 245 8.90 -13.18 -8.28
C PHE A 245 7.86 -12.60 -7.31
N LEU A 246 8.32 -12.08 -6.17
CA LEU A 246 7.45 -11.42 -5.21
C LEU A 246 6.78 -10.19 -5.83
N ASN A 247 7.56 -9.31 -6.43
CA ASN A 247 7.08 -8.09 -7.07
C ASN A 247 6.22 -8.38 -8.32
N PHE A 248 6.57 -9.45 -9.07
CA PHE A 248 5.73 -9.91 -10.18
C PHE A 248 4.33 -10.29 -9.67
N ASN A 249 4.24 -11.06 -8.60
CA ASN A 249 2.96 -11.42 -8.01
C ASN A 249 2.22 -10.19 -7.48
N ASP A 250 2.91 -9.31 -6.75
CA ASP A 250 2.28 -8.16 -6.10
C ASP A 250 1.76 -7.13 -7.11
N TRP A 251 2.50 -6.85 -8.16
CA TRP A 251 2.11 -5.87 -9.17
C TRP A 251 1.22 -6.43 -10.28
N CYS A 252 1.33 -7.73 -10.65
CA CYS A 252 0.59 -8.30 -11.78
C CYS A 252 -0.63 -9.12 -11.38
N ALA A 253 -0.61 -9.76 -10.21
CA ALA A 253 -1.65 -10.69 -9.77
C ALA A 253 -2.39 -10.24 -8.49
N ASN A 254 -1.94 -9.19 -7.81
CA ASN A 254 -2.61 -8.66 -6.63
C ASN A 254 -3.85 -7.85 -7.03
N GLN A 255 -5.03 -8.32 -6.60
CA GLN A 255 -6.30 -7.66 -6.87
C GLN A 255 -6.31 -6.21 -6.38
N THR A 256 -5.74 -5.93 -5.21
CA THR A 256 -5.75 -4.61 -4.59
C THR A 256 -5.05 -3.56 -5.46
N VAL A 257 -3.93 -3.91 -6.07
CA VAL A 257 -3.16 -3.02 -6.97
C VAL A 257 -3.83 -2.94 -8.34
N MET A 258 -4.08 -4.10 -8.95
CA MET A 258 -4.61 -4.18 -10.32
C MET A 258 -6.01 -3.59 -10.47
N GLN A 259 -6.84 -3.64 -9.46
CA GLN A 259 -8.20 -3.11 -9.50
C GLN A 259 -8.25 -1.62 -9.89
N ARG A 260 -7.25 -0.83 -9.45
CA ARG A 260 -7.15 0.59 -9.82
C ARG A 260 -6.83 0.77 -11.30
N ALA A 261 -5.92 -0.04 -11.83
CA ALA A 261 -5.58 -0.02 -13.25
C ALA A 261 -6.73 -0.51 -14.15
N ILE A 262 -7.45 -1.56 -13.72
CA ILE A 262 -8.64 -2.09 -14.42
C ILE A 262 -9.79 -1.07 -14.41
N ALA A 263 -9.89 -0.24 -13.36
CA ALA A 263 -10.88 0.83 -13.24
C ALA A 263 -10.55 2.10 -14.04
N ALA A 264 -9.48 2.09 -14.83
CA ALA A 264 -9.05 3.23 -15.65
C ALA A 264 -10.03 3.53 -16.79
N LYS A 265 -10.11 4.82 -17.15
CA LYS A 265 -10.92 5.29 -18.28
C LYS A 265 -10.43 4.78 -19.64
N SER A 266 -9.14 4.55 -19.78
CA SER A 266 -8.52 4.04 -21.01
C SER A 266 -7.19 3.34 -20.72
N LEU A 267 -6.67 2.57 -21.68
CA LEU A 267 -5.37 1.91 -21.59
C LEU A 267 -4.24 2.91 -21.29
N SER A 268 -4.21 4.03 -22.00
CA SER A 268 -3.20 5.08 -21.77
C SER A 268 -3.27 5.64 -20.35
N GLN A 269 -4.47 5.88 -19.81
CA GLN A 269 -4.63 6.33 -18.42
C GLN A 269 -4.16 5.30 -17.39
N ALA A 270 -4.39 4.02 -17.66
CA ALA A 270 -3.93 2.94 -16.80
C ALA A 270 -2.40 2.83 -16.79
N GLN A 271 -1.79 2.82 -17.98
CA GLN A 271 -0.34 2.72 -18.14
C GLN A 271 0.37 3.93 -17.54
N THR A 272 -0.05 5.14 -17.88
CA THR A 272 0.53 6.38 -17.31
C THR A 272 0.35 6.47 -15.79
N GLY A 273 -0.76 5.92 -15.27
CA GLY A 273 -1.03 5.92 -13.84
C GLY A 273 -0.22 4.90 -13.04
N LEU A 274 0.30 3.85 -13.66
CA LEU A 274 1.20 2.88 -13.02
C LEU A 274 2.68 3.30 -13.13
N MET A 275 3.06 4.01 -14.18
CA MET A 275 4.41 4.57 -14.40
C MET A 275 4.58 5.92 -13.72
#